data_4254407f4bc9948e9aae154a2664148a
#
_entry.id   4254407f4bc9948e9aae154a2664148a
#
_cell.length_a   1.000
_cell.length_b   1.000
_cell.length_c   1.000
_cell.angle_alpha   90.00
_cell.angle_beta   90.00
_cell.angle_gamma   90.00
#
_symmetry.space_group_name_H-M   'P 1'
#
loop_
_entity.id
_entity.type
_entity.pdbx_description
1 polymer ?
#
loop_
_entity_poly.entity_id
_entity_poly.type
_entity_poly.pdbx_seq_one_letter_code
_entity_poly.pdbx_strand_id
1 'polypeptide(L)'
;MVRCSLIQAKNEVSPEIGGGGASLAEIKQAMIDKHVKMIRKAAADGAQIVCLQEIFNGPYFCAEQTTRWYESTERVPDGPTVERMMALAKETGVALIVPVYEVEEEGIFYNTAAVIGRAGDYLGKYRKTHIPHVAPGFWEKFYFRPGNLGFPVFDLGFCKIGVYICYDRHFPEGARALGLHGAEIVFNPSATVAGLSEYLWKLEQPAHAVANGYFVGAINRVGTEAPWNIGEFFGQSYFCNPRGKIIAEATRDQDEIVTADLDLDMIAEVRRTWQFFRDRRPEMYGDLVKP
;
A
#
# COMPACT_ATOMS: atom_id res chain seq x y z
N MET A 1 2.67 -21.82 -4.80
CA MET A 1 3.18 -20.99 -3.67
C MET A 1 3.85 -19.75 -4.18
N VAL A 2 3.54 -18.58 -3.62
CA VAL A 2 4.19 -17.28 -3.91
C VAL A 2 4.69 -16.70 -2.60
N ARG A 3 6.00 -16.45 -2.48
CA ARG A 3 6.58 -15.81 -1.29
C ARG A 3 6.49 -14.30 -1.42
N CYS A 4 5.76 -13.67 -0.51
CA CYS A 4 5.55 -12.25 -0.44
C CYS A 4 6.13 -11.66 0.84
N SER A 5 6.65 -10.42 0.76
CA SER A 5 7.11 -9.68 1.92
C SER A 5 6.48 -8.28 1.97
N LEU A 6 6.21 -7.81 3.19
CA LEU A 6 5.76 -6.46 3.51
C LEU A 6 6.86 -5.76 4.27
N ILE A 7 7.19 -4.54 3.90
CA ILE A 7 8.17 -3.74 4.63
C ILE A 7 7.45 -2.73 5.49
N GLN A 8 7.50 -2.96 6.79
CA GLN A 8 7.06 -2.07 7.85
C GLN A 8 8.26 -1.28 8.36
N ALA A 9 8.20 0.06 8.31
CA ALA A 9 9.32 0.88 8.73
C ALA A 9 8.87 2.21 9.32
N LYS A 10 9.66 2.73 10.26
CA LYS A 10 9.57 4.11 10.76
C LYS A 10 10.41 5.05 9.92
N ASN A 11 10.09 6.33 9.97
CA ASN A 11 10.91 7.36 9.36
C ASN A 11 12.32 7.34 9.95
N GLU A 12 13.32 7.47 9.08
CA GLU A 12 14.73 7.56 9.47
C GLU A 12 15.11 8.98 9.91
N VAL A 13 14.52 9.98 9.26
CA VAL A 13 14.82 11.40 9.53
C VAL A 13 13.50 12.17 9.66
N SER A 14 13.40 12.95 10.73
CA SER A 14 12.24 13.82 10.94
C SER A 14 12.44 15.16 10.24
N PRO A 15 11.40 15.70 9.59
CA PRO A 15 11.43 17.08 9.12
C PRO A 15 11.31 18.03 10.30
N GLU A 16 12.25 18.95 10.47
CA GLU A 16 12.10 20.04 11.43
C GLU A 16 11.36 21.22 10.82
N ILE A 17 10.47 21.83 11.61
CA ILE A 17 9.81 23.08 11.24
C ILE A 17 10.66 24.22 11.79
N GLY A 18 11.14 25.13 10.94
CA GLY A 18 11.72 26.39 11.40
C GLY A 18 13.23 26.58 11.25
N GLY A 19 13.88 25.83 10.38
CA GLY A 19 15.26 26.15 9.94
C GLY A 19 16.36 25.45 10.74
N GLY A 20 16.71 24.28 10.31
CA GLY A 20 17.79 23.45 10.85
C GLY A 20 17.59 21.96 10.63
N GLY A 21 16.44 21.57 10.10
CA GLY A 21 16.12 20.18 9.79
C GLY A 21 16.61 19.72 8.43
N ALA A 22 16.49 18.41 8.19
CA ALA A 22 16.86 17.82 6.93
C ALA A 22 16.00 18.37 5.77
N SER A 23 16.61 18.58 4.62
CA SER A 23 15.92 18.93 3.39
C SER A 23 15.00 17.78 2.91
N LEU A 24 14.00 18.11 2.09
CA LEU A 24 13.12 17.09 1.50
C LEU A 24 13.91 16.00 0.75
N ALA A 25 15.00 16.40 0.07
CA ALA A 25 15.86 15.47 -0.65
C ALA A 25 16.60 14.52 0.30
N GLU A 26 17.13 15.02 1.42
CA GLU A 26 17.83 14.19 2.43
C GLU A 26 16.86 13.21 3.10
N ILE A 27 15.65 13.66 3.47
CA ILE A 27 14.61 12.79 4.05
C ILE A 27 14.27 11.68 3.06
N LYS A 28 14.00 12.03 1.80
CA LYS A 28 13.65 11.09 0.74
C LYS A 28 14.78 10.08 0.52
N GLN A 29 16.02 10.54 0.42
CA GLN A 29 17.18 9.68 0.21
C GLN A 29 17.38 8.69 1.37
N ALA A 30 17.27 9.15 2.62
CA ALA A 30 17.41 8.29 3.80
C ALA A 30 16.35 7.16 3.81
N MET A 31 15.10 7.50 3.49
CA MET A 31 14.03 6.51 3.42
C MET A 31 14.21 5.52 2.27
N ILE A 32 14.64 5.99 1.09
CA ILE A 32 14.96 5.12 -0.05
C ILE A 32 16.09 4.16 0.31
N ASP A 33 17.18 4.66 0.90
CA ASP A 33 18.34 3.82 1.26
C ASP A 33 17.99 2.75 2.30
N LYS A 34 17.14 3.10 3.26
CA LYS A 34 16.61 2.14 4.25
C LYS A 34 15.80 1.04 3.54
N HIS A 35 14.83 1.41 2.72
CA HIS A 35 13.98 0.44 2.03
C HIS A 35 14.77 -0.40 1.02
N VAL A 36 15.77 0.15 0.33
CA VAL A 36 16.67 -0.62 -0.55
C VAL A 36 17.37 -1.74 0.21
N LYS A 37 17.87 -1.46 1.43
CA LYS A 37 18.51 -2.49 2.28
C LYS A 37 17.49 -3.59 2.67
N MET A 38 16.28 -3.18 3.05
CA MET A 38 15.23 -4.12 3.46
C MET A 38 14.72 -4.95 2.27
N ILE A 39 14.55 -4.35 1.07
CA ILE A 39 14.17 -5.07 -0.15
C ILE A 39 15.22 -6.11 -0.52
N ARG A 40 16.52 -5.74 -0.51
CA ARG A 40 17.62 -6.69 -0.77
C ARG A 40 17.62 -7.86 0.20
N LYS A 41 17.34 -7.58 1.49
CA LYS A 41 17.20 -8.63 2.50
C LYS A 41 16.01 -9.54 2.19
N ALA A 42 14.83 -8.99 1.92
CA ALA A 42 13.65 -9.77 1.56
C ALA A 42 13.91 -10.64 0.31
N ALA A 43 14.60 -10.09 -0.70
CA ALA A 43 15.00 -10.83 -1.89
C ALA A 43 15.96 -11.99 -1.57
N ALA A 44 16.97 -11.74 -0.73
CA ALA A 44 17.90 -12.79 -0.28
C ALA A 44 17.19 -13.91 0.50
N ASP A 45 16.11 -13.57 1.22
CA ASP A 45 15.23 -14.51 1.94
C ASP A 45 14.18 -15.19 1.00
N GLY A 46 14.28 -14.94 -0.32
CA GLY A 46 13.50 -15.60 -1.37
C GLY A 46 12.16 -14.94 -1.70
N ALA A 47 11.91 -13.70 -1.29
CA ALA A 47 10.70 -12.98 -1.68
C ALA A 47 10.59 -12.84 -3.21
N GLN A 48 9.39 -13.02 -3.74
CA GLN A 48 9.06 -12.83 -5.16
C GLN A 48 8.33 -11.50 -5.39
N ILE A 49 7.62 -11.03 -4.35
CA ILE A 49 6.90 -9.76 -4.32
C ILE A 49 7.24 -9.04 -3.01
N VAL A 50 7.52 -7.74 -3.09
CA VAL A 50 7.69 -6.89 -1.91
C VAL A 50 6.77 -5.67 -2.04
N CYS A 51 5.99 -5.40 -0.99
CA CYS A 51 5.16 -4.19 -0.92
C CYS A 51 5.69 -3.26 0.17
N LEU A 52 5.81 -1.97 -0.18
CA LEU A 52 6.23 -0.91 0.71
C LEU A 52 5.01 -0.22 1.33
N GLN A 53 5.21 0.50 2.45
CA GLN A 53 4.17 1.29 3.11
C GLN A 53 3.73 2.51 2.29
N GLU A 54 2.58 3.07 2.59
CA GLU A 54 2.04 4.27 1.94
C GLU A 54 3.03 5.44 2.03
N ILE A 55 3.32 6.10 0.88
CA ILE A 55 4.27 7.22 0.76
C ILE A 55 5.59 6.89 1.48
N PHE A 56 6.18 5.74 1.14
CA PHE A 56 7.31 5.16 1.88
C PHE A 56 8.55 6.04 1.91
N ASN A 57 8.72 6.91 0.91
CA ASN A 57 9.91 7.72 0.68
C ASN A 57 9.91 9.07 1.44
N GLY A 58 9.01 9.23 2.42
CA GLY A 58 8.92 10.42 3.23
C GLY A 58 8.09 10.23 4.50
N PRO A 59 8.01 11.28 5.37
CA PRO A 59 7.12 11.28 6.51
C PRO A 59 5.66 11.38 6.06
N TYR A 60 4.73 11.12 6.97
CA TYR A 60 3.32 11.34 6.72
C TYR A 60 2.98 12.84 6.83
N PHE A 61 3.39 13.59 5.83
CA PHE A 61 3.29 15.06 5.78
C PHE A 61 1.84 15.58 5.77
N CYS A 62 0.85 14.72 5.50
CA CYS A 62 -0.56 15.09 5.55
C CYS A 62 -1.05 15.50 6.95
N ALA A 63 -0.19 15.37 7.97
CA ALA A 63 -0.40 15.88 9.32
C ALA A 63 -0.49 17.42 9.38
N GLU A 64 0.01 18.12 8.37
CA GLU A 64 -0.12 19.59 8.20
C GLU A 64 -0.71 19.94 6.84
N GLN A 65 -1.07 21.21 6.63
CA GLN A 65 -1.59 21.72 5.36
C GLN A 65 -0.66 22.84 4.88
N THR A 66 0.38 22.48 4.11
CA THR A 66 1.36 23.45 3.57
C THR A 66 1.85 23.02 2.20
N THR A 67 2.03 23.99 1.31
CA THR A 67 2.45 23.74 -0.08
C THR A 67 3.91 23.32 -0.22
N ARG A 68 4.72 23.41 0.84
CA ARG A 68 6.13 22.96 0.80
C ARG A 68 6.28 21.50 0.37
N TRP A 69 5.28 20.65 0.66
CA TRP A 69 5.32 19.23 0.32
C TRP A 69 5.04 18.95 -1.17
N TYR A 70 4.53 19.93 -1.92
CA TYR A 70 4.37 19.81 -3.37
C TYR A 70 5.73 19.58 -4.07
N GLU A 71 6.82 20.11 -3.50
CA GLU A 71 8.18 19.89 -4.01
C GLU A 71 8.67 18.45 -3.84
N SER A 72 8.00 17.62 -3.02
CA SER A 72 8.33 16.20 -2.84
C SER A 72 7.68 15.28 -3.85
N THR A 73 6.85 15.82 -4.75
CA THR A 73 6.15 15.04 -5.79
C THR A 73 7.09 14.54 -6.88
N GLU A 74 6.69 13.45 -7.53
CA GLU A 74 7.41 12.87 -8.66
C GLU A 74 6.45 12.42 -9.74
N ARG A 75 6.89 12.44 -11.00
CA ARG A 75 6.16 11.79 -12.09
C ARG A 75 6.23 10.26 -11.93
N VAL A 76 5.20 9.57 -12.36
CA VAL A 76 5.15 8.11 -12.36
C VAL A 76 4.84 7.64 -13.79
N PRO A 77 5.76 6.86 -14.45
CA PRO A 77 6.91 6.17 -13.86
C PRO A 77 8.23 6.96 -13.83
N ASP A 78 8.35 8.09 -14.51
CA ASP A 78 9.61 8.76 -14.88
C ASP A 78 10.25 9.58 -13.75
N GLY A 79 9.85 9.34 -12.49
CA GLY A 79 10.42 9.98 -11.31
C GLY A 79 11.57 9.19 -10.69
N PRO A 80 12.51 9.87 -10.02
CA PRO A 80 13.76 9.26 -9.54
C PRO A 80 13.54 8.11 -8.55
N THR A 81 12.48 8.15 -7.73
CA THR A 81 12.17 7.05 -6.82
C THR A 81 11.72 5.80 -7.58
N VAL A 82 10.79 5.95 -8.54
CA VAL A 82 10.29 4.82 -9.32
C VAL A 82 11.40 4.23 -10.19
N GLU A 83 12.19 5.07 -10.87
CA GLU A 83 13.35 4.62 -11.66
C GLU A 83 14.37 3.84 -10.80
N ARG A 84 14.66 4.32 -9.59
CA ARG A 84 15.53 3.63 -8.64
C ARG A 84 14.97 2.27 -8.24
N MET A 85 13.65 2.18 -8.02
CA MET A 85 12.98 0.92 -7.66
C MET A 85 12.88 -0.04 -8.86
N MET A 86 12.72 0.46 -10.09
CA MET A 86 12.80 -0.36 -11.31
C MET A 86 14.18 -0.99 -11.46
N ALA A 87 15.25 -0.21 -11.25
CA ALA A 87 16.62 -0.75 -11.26
C ALA A 87 16.82 -1.81 -10.16
N LEU A 88 16.29 -1.57 -8.95
CA LEU A 88 16.38 -2.52 -7.83
C LEU A 88 15.57 -3.79 -8.08
N ALA A 89 14.36 -3.69 -8.65
CA ALA A 89 13.56 -4.85 -9.03
C ALA A 89 14.32 -5.75 -10.03
N LYS A 90 14.94 -5.15 -11.04
CA LYS A 90 15.78 -5.85 -12.00
C LYS A 90 17.00 -6.49 -11.35
N GLU A 91 17.68 -5.77 -10.44
CA GLU A 91 18.86 -6.26 -9.70
C GLU A 91 18.49 -7.50 -8.85
N THR A 92 17.36 -7.44 -8.15
CA THR A 92 16.97 -8.45 -7.15
C THR A 92 16.08 -9.57 -7.71
N GLY A 93 15.48 -9.35 -8.88
CA GLY A 93 14.49 -10.27 -9.45
C GLY A 93 13.16 -10.32 -8.68
N VAL A 94 12.82 -9.25 -7.95
CA VAL A 94 11.61 -9.15 -7.11
C VAL A 94 10.64 -8.14 -7.71
N ALA A 95 9.35 -8.46 -7.78
CA ALA A 95 8.32 -7.50 -8.14
C ALA A 95 8.05 -6.54 -6.96
N LEU A 96 7.87 -5.25 -7.24
CA LEU A 96 7.72 -4.21 -6.22
C LEU A 96 6.40 -3.46 -6.35
N ILE A 97 5.76 -3.19 -5.21
CA ILE A 97 4.67 -2.23 -5.08
C ILE A 97 5.23 -1.01 -4.35
N VAL A 98 5.26 0.14 -5.04
CA VAL A 98 6.01 1.34 -4.65
C VAL A 98 5.07 2.54 -4.49
N PRO A 99 4.55 2.81 -3.29
CA PRO A 99 3.67 3.94 -3.02
C PRO A 99 4.45 5.26 -2.93
N VAL A 100 4.07 6.25 -3.74
CA VAL A 100 4.73 7.57 -3.83
C VAL A 100 3.71 8.70 -3.96
N TYR A 101 4.18 9.94 -3.75
CA TYR A 101 3.42 11.16 -4.03
C TYR A 101 3.63 11.57 -5.48
N GLU A 102 2.60 11.37 -6.31
CA GLU A 102 2.65 11.61 -7.75
C GLU A 102 2.22 13.03 -8.12
N VAL A 103 2.94 13.65 -9.05
CA VAL A 103 2.46 14.78 -9.86
C VAL A 103 2.14 14.30 -11.28
N GLU A 104 0.90 14.54 -11.73
CA GLU A 104 0.48 14.31 -13.12
C GLU A 104 0.74 15.56 -13.97
N GLU A 105 0.23 16.68 -13.50
CA GLU A 105 0.44 18.03 -13.99
C GLU A 105 0.59 18.96 -12.80
N GLU A 106 1.14 20.17 -13.01
CA GLU A 106 1.27 21.15 -11.94
C GLU A 106 -0.10 21.45 -11.30
N GLY A 107 -0.17 21.26 -9.98
CA GLY A 107 -1.41 21.41 -9.22
C GLY A 107 -2.33 20.17 -9.22
N ILE A 108 -1.95 19.08 -9.89
CA ILE A 108 -2.72 17.83 -9.91
C ILE A 108 -1.87 16.70 -9.34
N PHE A 109 -2.18 16.32 -8.09
CA PHE A 109 -1.38 15.37 -7.33
C PHE A 109 -2.21 14.17 -6.87
N TYR A 110 -1.55 13.01 -6.76
CA TYR A 110 -2.17 11.75 -6.33
C TYR A 110 -1.32 11.00 -5.31
N ASN A 111 -1.97 10.26 -4.46
CA ASN A 111 -1.37 9.18 -3.69
C ASN A 111 -1.38 7.93 -4.56
N THR A 112 -0.21 7.48 -4.99
CA THR A 112 -0.07 6.51 -6.09
C THR A 112 0.85 5.36 -5.70
N ALA A 113 0.47 4.15 -6.08
CA ALA A 113 1.35 2.98 -6.00
C ALA A 113 1.74 2.54 -7.41
N ALA A 114 3.01 2.64 -7.74
CA ALA A 114 3.58 2.05 -8.95
C ALA A 114 3.78 0.55 -8.76
N VAL A 115 3.48 -0.24 -9.78
CA VAL A 115 3.71 -1.68 -9.80
C VAL A 115 4.82 -1.99 -10.81
N ILE A 116 5.86 -2.66 -10.33
CA ILE A 116 7.09 -2.96 -11.08
C ILE A 116 7.27 -4.46 -11.12
N GLY A 117 7.49 -4.99 -12.33
CA GLY A 117 7.75 -6.41 -12.57
C GLY A 117 9.16 -6.83 -12.16
N ARG A 118 9.39 -8.14 -12.09
CA ARG A 118 10.67 -8.74 -11.67
C ARG A 118 11.86 -8.40 -12.62
N ALA A 119 11.55 -8.05 -13.87
CA ALA A 119 12.55 -7.60 -14.84
C ALA A 119 12.89 -6.10 -14.73
N GLY A 120 12.26 -5.39 -13.80
CA GLY A 120 12.36 -3.95 -13.64
C GLY A 120 11.46 -3.16 -14.59
N ASP A 121 10.53 -3.82 -15.25
CA ASP A 121 9.54 -3.21 -16.13
C ASP A 121 8.39 -2.56 -15.33
N TYR A 122 7.96 -1.39 -15.79
CA TYR A 122 6.79 -0.73 -15.23
C TYR A 122 5.51 -1.36 -15.75
N LEU A 123 4.70 -1.94 -14.86
CA LEU A 123 3.46 -2.64 -15.22
C LEU A 123 2.22 -1.73 -15.16
N GLY A 124 2.32 -0.59 -14.48
CA GLY A 124 1.24 0.35 -14.30
C GLY A 124 1.18 0.90 -12.89
N LYS A 125 0.09 1.62 -12.59
CA LYS A 125 -0.11 2.26 -11.28
C LYS A 125 -1.56 2.20 -10.83
N TYR A 126 -1.75 2.27 -9.51
CA TYR A 126 -3.02 2.54 -8.87
C TYR A 126 -2.97 3.91 -8.19
N ARG A 127 -4.01 4.72 -8.31
CA ARG A 127 -4.20 5.98 -7.59
C ARG A 127 -5.27 5.80 -6.53
N LYS A 128 -4.96 6.14 -5.29
CA LYS A 128 -5.89 6.05 -4.14
C LYS A 128 -7.22 6.70 -4.48
N THR A 129 -8.28 5.92 -4.46
CA THR A 129 -9.61 6.36 -4.89
C THR A 129 -10.30 7.20 -3.83
N HIS A 130 -10.21 6.78 -2.56
CA HIS A 130 -10.90 7.44 -1.46
C HIS A 130 -9.87 8.21 -0.61
N ILE A 131 -10.05 9.52 -0.54
CA ILE A 131 -9.12 10.43 0.14
C ILE A 131 -9.73 10.88 1.47
N PRO A 132 -9.11 10.54 2.63
CA PRO A 132 -9.60 10.97 3.93
C PRO A 132 -9.39 12.46 4.18
N HIS A 133 -10.20 13.01 5.08
CA HIS A 133 -9.99 14.32 5.69
C HIS A 133 -10.51 14.27 7.13
N VAL A 134 -9.70 13.74 8.03
CA VAL A 134 -10.11 13.37 9.40
C VAL A 134 -9.08 13.85 10.42
N ALA A 135 -9.57 14.41 11.54
CA ALA A 135 -8.72 14.72 12.68
C ALA A 135 -8.08 13.43 13.26
N PRO A 136 -6.90 13.51 13.88
CA PRO A 136 -6.18 14.72 14.29
C PRO A 136 -5.20 15.29 13.24
N GLY A 137 -4.97 14.63 12.12
CA GLY A 137 -3.96 15.06 11.16
C GLY A 137 -3.97 14.25 9.84
N PHE A 138 -5.13 13.78 9.40
CA PHE A 138 -5.27 13.07 8.11
C PHE A 138 -5.88 14.02 7.07
N TRP A 139 -5.13 15.13 6.77
CA TRP A 139 -5.61 16.20 5.89
C TRP A 139 -5.29 15.93 4.42
N GLU A 140 -5.46 14.69 3.97
CA GLU A 140 -5.06 14.24 2.63
C GLU A 140 -5.78 14.95 1.49
N LYS A 141 -7.01 15.44 1.70
CA LYS A 141 -7.74 16.22 0.67
C LYS A 141 -7.09 17.57 0.33
N PHE A 142 -6.15 18.06 1.16
CA PHE A 142 -5.36 19.24 0.83
C PHE A 142 -4.33 18.91 -0.28
N TYR A 143 -3.85 17.68 -0.33
CA TYR A 143 -2.77 17.25 -1.21
C TYR A 143 -3.25 16.45 -2.41
N PHE A 144 -4.18 15.53 -2.22
CA PHE A 144 -4.49 14.53 -3.23
C PHE A 144 -5.86 14.71 -3.86
N ARG A 145 -5.86 14.62 -5.18
CA ARG A 145 -7.07 14.38 -5.95
C ARG A 145 -7.49 12.92 -5.79
N PRO A 146 -8.81 12.59 -5.73
CA PRO A 146 -9.29 11.22 -5.83
C PRO A 146 -8.78 10.52 -7.09
N GLY A 147 -8.38 9.25 -6.93
CA GLY A 147 -7.88 8.43 -8.03
C GLY A 147 -8.89 8.26 -9.15
N ASN A 148 -8.41 8.19 -10.38
CA ASN A 148 -9.21 8.18 -11.62
C ASN A 148 -8.91 6.97 -12.54
N LEU A 149 -8.22 5.96 -12.02
CA LEU A 149 -7.80 4.78 -12.80
C LEU A 149 -8.67 3.54 -12.55
N GLY A 150 -9.72 3.67 -11.72
CA GLY A 150 -10.49 2.53 -11.26
C GLY A 150 -9.67 1.60 -10.38
N PHE A 151 -9.95 0.30 -10.46
CA PHE A 151 -9.31 -0.74 -9.64
C PHE A 151 -8.56 -1.74 -10.53
N PRO A 152 -7.40 -1.37 -11.09
CA PRO A 152 -6.63 -2.24 -11.96
C PRO A 152 -6.06 -3.44 -11.22
N VAL A 153 -5.93 -4.54 -11.95
CA VAL A 153 -5.21 -5.75 -11.52
C VAL A 153 -4.02 -5.93 -12.43
N PHE A 154 -2.86 -6.21 -11.85
CA PHE A 154 -1.59 -6.32 -12.54
C PHE A 154 -1.17 -7.78 -12.60
N ASP A 155 -0.86 -8.26 -13.80
CA ASP A 155 -0.37 -9.63 -14.04
C ASP A 155 1.17 -9.65 -13.93
N LEU A 156 1.68 -10.37 -12.95
CA LEU A 156 3.12 -10.55 -12.74
C LEU A 156 3.68 -11.79 -13.49
N GLY A 157 2.83 -12.45 -14.29
CA GLY A 157 3.19 -13.67 -15.03
C GLY A 157 3.10 -14.97 -14.18
N PHE A 158 3.14 -14.86 -12.86
CA PHE A 158 3.02 -15.98 -11.93
C PHE A 158 1.88 -15.81 -10.91
N CYS A 159 1.35 -14.61 -10.77
CA CYS A 159 0.12 -14.30 -10.03
C CYS A 159 -0.41 -12.91 -10.44
N LYS A 160 -1.66 -12.64 -10.07
CA LYS A 160 -2.34 -11.36 -10.30
C LYS A 160 -2.52 -10.60 -9.00
N ILE A 161 -2.07 -9.35 -8.97
CA ILE A 161 -2.15 -8.51 -7.78
C ILE A 161 -3.05 -7.30 -7.99
N GLY A 162 -3.71 -6.88 -6.91
CA GLY A 162 -4.39 -5.59 -6.80
C GLY A 162 -3.75 -4.72 -5.73
N VAL A 163 -3.95 -3.42 -5.84
CA VAL A 163 -3.53 -2.45 -4.82
C VAL A 163 -4.73 -1.65 -4.36
N TYR A 164 -4.81 -1.40 -3.04
CA TYR A 164 -5.91 -0.73 -2.39
C TYR A 164 -5.35 0.07 -1.22
N ILE A 165 -5.18 1.40 -1.37
CA ILE A 165 -4.34 2.19 -0.47
C ILE A 165 -5.11 2.66 0.76
N CYS A 166 -4.63 2.29 1.94
CA CYS A 166 -4.98 2.84 3.26
C CYS A 166 -6.50 2.98 3.48
N TYR A 167 -7.03 4.20 3.42
CA TYR A 167 -8.44 4.55 3.62
C TYR A 167 -9.40 3.82 2.68
N ASP A 168 -8.94 3.39 1.51
CA ASP A 168 -9.73 2.57 0.58
C ASP A 168 -10.31 1.32 1.25
N ARG A 169 -9.63 0.75 2.27
CA ARG A 169 -10.06 -0.47 2.97
C ARG A 169 -11.45 -0.36 3.61
N HIS A 170 -11.90 0.87 3.90
CA HIS A 170 -13.23 1.12 4.48
C HIS A 170 -14.37 0.96 3.46
N PHE A 171 -14.05 0.82 2.17
CA PHE A 171 -15.01 0.77 1.06
C PHE A 171 -15.00 -0.61 0.39
N PRO A 172 -15.96 -1.48 0.72
CA PRO A 172 -16.00 -2.85 0.19
C PRO A 172 -16.18 -2.93 -1.33
N GLU A 173 -16.67 -1.86 -1.97
CA GLU A 173 -16.91 -1.78 -3.42
C GLU A 173 -15.62 -1.96 -4.21
N GLY A 174 -14.54 -1.26 -3.84
CA GLY A 174 -13.25 -1.39 -4.51
C GLY A 174 -12.60 -2.74 -4.25
N ALA A 175 -12.70 -3.27 -3.02
CA ALA A 175 -12.24 -4.60 -2.69
C ALA A 175 -12.95 -5.67 -3.55
N ARG A 176 -14.27 -5.51 -3.78
CA ARG A 176 -15.06 -6.36 -4.68
C ARG A 176 -14.64 -6.20 -6.14
N ALA A 177 -14.41 -4.98 -6.60
CA ALA A 177 -13.96 -4.71 -7.96
C ALA A 177 -12.63 -5.42 -8.26
N LEU A 178 -11.65 -5.31 -7.38
CA LEU A 178 -10.37 -6.04 -7.49
C LEU A 178 -10.58 -7.56 -7.58
N GLY A 179 -11.46 -8.12 -6.75
CA GLY A 179 -11.81 -9.54 -6.80
C GLY A 179 -12.46 -9.96 -8.12
N LEU A 180 -13.34 -9.12 -8.67
CA LEU A 180 -14.00 -9.35 -9.98
C LEU A 180 -13.03 -9.25 -11.15
N HIS A 181 -12.01 -8.38 -11.05
CA HIS A 181 -10.94 -8.26 -12.03
C HIS A 181 -9.90 -9.39 -11.91
N GLY A 182 -10.08 -10.29 -10.94
CA GLY A 182 -9.27 -11.51 -10.81
C GLY A 182 -8.03 -11.36 -9.96
N ALA A 183 -7.96 -10.38 -9.05
CA ALA A 183 -6.88 -10.30 -8.09
C ALA A 183 -6.81 -11.59 -7.23
N GLU A 184 -5.60 -12.11 -7.07
CA GLU A 184 -5.27 -13.26 -6.22
C GLU A 184 -4.68 -12.80 -4.89
N ILE A 185 -3.94 -11.68 -4.93
CA ILE A 185 -3.37 -11.02 -3.76
C ILE A 185 -3.70 -9.54 -3.85
N VAL A 186 -4.24 -8.95 -2.79
CA VAL A 186 -4.49 -7.51 -2.69
C VAL A 186 -3.57 -6.93 -1.62
N PHE A 187 -2.79 -5.91 -1.98
CA PHE A 187 -1.93 -5.19 -1.04
C PHE A 187 -2.58 -3.88 -0.60
N ASN A 188 -2.53 -3.60 0.70
CA ASN A 188 -3.04 -2.36 1.28
C ASN A 188 -1.93 -1.58 1.98
N PRO A 189 -1.11 -0.81 1.22
CA PRO A 189 -0.18 0.15 1.80
C PRO A 189 -0.92 1.20 2.63
N SER A 190 -0.46 1.41 3.87
CA SER A 190 -1.18 2.28 4.81
C SER A 190 -0.23 3.14 5.65
N ALA A 191 -0.81 4.22 6.20
CA ALA A 191 -0.28 5.05 7.25
C ALA A 191 -1.43 5.36 8.23
N THR A 192 -1.62 4.51 9.22
CA THR A 192 -2.73 4.62 10.17
C THR A 192 -2.24 4.56 11.63
N VAL A 193 -2.83 5.40 12.48
CA VAL A 193 -2.42 5.56 13.88
C VAL A 193 -3.36 4.84 14.84
N ALA A 194 -2.83 4.52 16.01
CA ALA A 194 -3.57 3.93 17.11
C ALA A 194 -4.74 4.82 17.55
N GLY A 195 -5.78 4.19 18.09
CA GLY A 195 -6.93 4.85 18.70
C GLY A 195 -8.02 5.30 17.72
N LEU A 196 -7.69 5.65 16.48
CA LEU A 196 -8.69 6.13 15.52
C LEU A 196 -9.40 4.96 14.81
N SER A 197 -8.64 4.13 14.09
CA SER A 197 -9.18 3.04 13.29
C SER A 197 -8.47 1.70 13.50
N GLU A 198 -7.73 1.57 14.59
CA GLU A 198 -6.95 0.37 14.89
C GLU A 198 -7.83 -0.89 14.99
N TYR A 199 -9.03 -0.77 15.59
CA TYR A 199 -9.96 -1.89 15.69
C TYR A 199 -10.46 -2.40 14.32
N LEU A 200 -10.47 -1.55 13.30
CA LEU A 200 -10.86 -1.90 11.92
C LEU A 200 -9.73 -2.64 11.17
N TRP A 201 -8.48 -2.47 11.60
CA TRP A 201 -7.31 -2.99 10.90
C TRP A 201 -7.36 -4.50 10.66
N LYS A 202 -7.74 -5.26 11.69
CA LYS A 202 -7.89 -6.72 11.63
C LYS A 202 -9.34 -7.18 11.40
N LEU A 203 -10.27 -6.26 11.16
CA LEU A 203 -11.67 -6.57 10.89
C LEU A 203 -11.98 -6.50 9.40
N GLU A 204 -11.73 -5.36 8.78
CA GLU A 204 -12.18 -5.07 7.41
C GLU A 204 -11.43 -5.87 6.35
N GLN A 205 -10.11 -5.91 6.43
CA GLN A 205 -9.29 -6.56 5.41
C GLN A 205 -9.42 -8.10 5.42
N PRO A 206 -9.46 -8.79 6.57
CA PRO A 206 -9.87 -10.20 6.63
C PRO A 206 -11.28 -10.43 6.08
N ALA A 207 -12.24 -9.52 6.34
CA ALA A 207 -13.58 -9.62 5.76
C ALA A 207 -13.53 -9.50 4.22
N HIS A 208 -12.70 -8.60 3.66
CA HIS A 208 -12.48 -8.51 2.22
C HIS A 208 -11.84 -9.77 1.65
N ALA A 209 -10.85 -10.35 2.35
CA ALA A 209 -10.23 -11.62 1.95
C ALA A 209 -11.26 -12.74 1.84
N VAL A 210 -12.12 -12.89 2.83
CA VAL A 210 -13.20 -13.89 2.83
C VAL A 210 -14.22 -13.63 1.74
N ALA A 211 -14.72 -12.40 1.65
CA ALA A 211 -15.80 -12.04 0.71
C ALA A 211 -15.37 -12.21 -0.76
N ASN A 212 -14.08 -12.10 -1.06
CA ASN A 212 -13.55 -12.14 -2.42
C ASN A 212 -12.70 -13.39 -2.70
N GLY A 213 -12.40 -14.21 -1.68
CA GLY A 213 -11.58 -15.40 -1.80
C GLY A 213 -10.21 -15.11 -2.40
N TYR A 214 -9.49 -14.11 -1.85
CA TYR A 214 -8.13 -13.74 -2.22
C TYR A 214 -7.26 -13.53 -0.97
N PHE A 215 -5.95 -13.45 -1.14
CA PHE A 215 -5.03 -13.07 -0.06
C PHE A 215 -4.98 -11.55 0.12
N VAL A 216 -4.70 -11.09 1.35
CA VAL A 216 -4.45 -9.68 1.64
C VAL A 216 -3.08 -9.54 2.31
N GLY A 217 -2.28 -8.57 1.83
CA GLY A 217 -1.10 -8.07 2.50
C GLY A 217 -1.36 -6.63 2.97
N ALA A 218 -1.47 -6.43 4.28
CA ALA A 218 -1.73 -5.14 4.90
C ALA A 218 -0.45 -4.57 5.51
N ILE A 219 -0.01 -3.42 5.03
CA ILE A 219 1.25 -2.81 5.45
C ILE A 219 0.98 -1.47 6.13
N ASN A 220 1.53 -1.26 7.32
CA ASN A 220 1.46 -0.01 8.05
C ASN A 220 2.87 0.52 8.37
N ARG A 221 2.95 1.79 8.72
CA ARG A 221 4.13 2.43 9.32
C ARG A 221 4.26 2.05 10.80
N VAL A 222 5.41 2.38 11.40
CA VAL A 222 5.63 2.28 12.85
C VAL A 222 6.18 3.57 13.42
N GLY A 223 5.92 3.79 14.71
CA GLY A 223 6.48 4.87 15.51
C GLY A 223 5.68 6.16 15.43
N THR A 224 6.22 7.19 16.05
CA THR A 224 5.62 8.54 16.06
C THR A 224 6.48 9.47 15.22
N GLU A 225 5.85 10.27 14.39
CA GLU A 225 6.55 11.17 13.47
C GLU A 225 6.50 12.62 13.99
N ALA A 226 7.68 13.10 14.46
CA ALA A 226 7.87 14.50 14.77
C ALA A 226 7.90 15.33 13.47
N PRO A 227 7.50 16.63 13.51
CA PRO A 227 7.08 17.39 14.69
C PRO A 227 5.59 17.27 15.04
N TRP A 228 4.78 16.57 14.20
CA TRP A 228 3.33 16.63 14.32
C TRP A 228 2.75 15.78 15.44
N ASN A 229 3.34 14.58 15.68
CA ASN A 229 2.93 13.64 16.72
C ASN A 229 1.41 13.38 16.73
N ILE A 230 0.81 13.17 15.54
CA ILE A 230 -0.63 12.94 15.37
C ILE A 230 -1.12 11.62 15.98
N GLY A 231 -0.22 10.80 16.47
CA GLY A 231 -0.44 9.50 17.08
C GLY A 231 0.69 8.52 16.75
N GLU A 232 0.61 7.33 17.32
CA GLU A 232 1.54 6.24 17.06
C GLU A 232 1.07 5.45 15.83
N PHE A 233 1.89 5.39 14.79
CA PHE A 233 1.72 4.41 13.74
C PHE A 233 2.05 3.04 14.31
N PHE A 234 1.05 2.19 14.43
CA PHE A 234 1.12 0.99 15.28
C PHE A 234 1.67 -0.25 14.58
N GLY A 235 2.20 -0.13 13.37
CA GLY A 235 2.72 -1.30 12.67
C GLY A 235 1.69 -2.40 12.50
N GLN A 236 1.98 -3.58 13.05
CA GLN A 236 1.13 -4.77 12.96
C GLN A 236 0.74 -5.10 11.52
N SER A 237 1.69 -4.95 10.59
CA SER A 237 1.53 -5.38 9.20
C SER A 237 1.33 -6.88 9.15
N TYR A 238 0.48 -7.38 8.26
CA TYR A 238 0.17 -8.81 8.24
C TYR A 238 -0.22 -9.33 6.86
N PHE A 239 -0.14 -10.64 6.71
CA PHE A 239 -0.81 -11.38 5.63
C PHE A 239 -2.04 -12.12 6.17
N CYS A 240 -3.12 -12.06 5.38
CA CYS A 240 -4.37 -12.76 5.64
C CYS A 240 -4.71 -13.67 4.45
N ASN A 241 -5.13 -14.91 4.75
CA ASN A 241 -5.53 -15.88 3.72
C ASN A 241 -7.01 -15.72 3.31
N PRO A 242 -7.46 -16.40 2.22
CA PRO A 242 -8.85 -16.34 1.74
C PRO A 242 -9.93 -16.81 2.74
N ARG A 243 -9.54 -17.38 3.88
CA ARG A 243 -10.44 -17.76 4.98
C ARG A 243 -10.49 -16.74 6.10
N GLY A 244 -9.84 -15.58 5.93
CA GLY A 244 -9.78 -14.52 6.94
C GLY A 244 -8.77 -14.76 8.07
N LYS A 245 -7.95 -15.81 7.97
CA LYS A 245 -6.93 -16.11 8.98
C LYS A 245 -5.67 -15.30 8.72
N ILE A 246 -5.19 -14.57 9.73
CA ILE A 246 -3.86 -13.96 9.71
C ILE A 246 -2.82 -15.08 9.81
N ILE A 247 -1.89 -15.13 8.84
CA ILE A 247 -0.90 -16.21 8.69
C ILE A 247 0.53 -15.75 8.99
N ALA A 248 0.79 -14.45 8.96
CA ALA A 248 2.03 -13.83 9.39
C ALA A 248 1.71 -12.40 9.84
N GLU A 249 2.37 -11.92 10.88
CA GLU A 249 2.14 -10.60 11.46
C GLU A 249 3.43 -10.01 12.04
N ALA A 250 3.64 -8.71 11.83
CA ALA A 250 4.72 -7.92 12.42
C ALA A 250 4.40 -7.48 13.85
N THR A 251 5.44 -7.14 14.58
CA THR A 251 5.33 -6.45 15.87
C THR A 251 4.78 -5.03 15.71
N ARG A 252 4.44 -4.41 16.83
CA ARG A 252 3.82 -3.09 16.86
C ARG A 252 4.78 -1.94 16.60
N ASP A 253 6.04 -2.08 16.98
CA ASP A 253 6.96 -0.96 17.23
C ASP A 253 8.33 -1.08 16.53
N GLN A 254 8.53 -2.13 15.73
CA GLN A 254 9.81 -2.40 15.09
C GLN A 254 9.77 -2.19 13.58
N ASP A 255 10.92 -1.79 13.01
CA ASP A 255 11.19 -1.98 11.59
C ASP A 255 11.25 -3.48 11.30
N GLU A 256 10.40 -3.98 10.42
CA GLU A 256 10.27 -5.42 10.24
C GLU A 256 9.92 -5.80 8.79
N ILE A 257 10.40 -6.94 8.37
CA ILE A 257 10.02 -7.57 7.11
C ILE A 257 9.11 -8.75 7.43
N VAL A 258 7.82 -8.62 7.15
CA VAL A 258 6.86 -9.71 7.31
C VAL A 258 6.83 -10.54 6.04
N THR A 259 7.13 -11.82 6.14
CA THR A 259 7.14 -12.73 4.99
C THR A 259 6.15 -13.86 5.17
N ALA A 260 5.43 -14.20 4.10
CA ALA A 260 4.53 -15.34 4.06
C ALA A 260 4.63 -16.06 2.71
N ASP A 261 4.48 -17.38 2.75
CA ASP A 261 4.29 -18.24 1.58
C ASP A 261 2.79 -18.40 1.32
N LEU A 262 2.31 -17.84 0.21
CA LEU A 262 0.90 -17.81 -0.15
C LEU A 262 0.59 -18.95 -1.11
N ASP A 263 -0.23 -19.89 -0.66
CA ASP A 263 -0.71 -21.01 -1.48
C ASP A 263 -1.90 -20.56 -2.33
N LEU A 264 -1.65 -20.17 -3.57
CA LEU A 264 -2.70 -19.68 -4.46
C LEU A 264 -3.77 -20.73 -4.80
N ASP A 265 -3.48 -22.03 -4.66
CA ASP A 265 -4.47 -23.10 -4.88
C ASP A 265 -5.60 -23.02 -3.86
N MET A 266 -5.35 -22.47 -2.66
CA MET A 266 -6.38 -22.19 -1.66
C MET A 266 -7.49 -21.27 -2.18
N ILE A 267 -7.18 -20.36 -3.12
CA ILE A 267 -8.18 -19.47 -3.74
C ILE A 267 -9.24 -20.31 -4.46
N ALA A 268 -8.80 -21.27 -5.28
CA ALA A 268 -9.71 -22.15 -6.00
C ALA A 268 -10.50 -23.05 -5.04
N GLU A 269 -9.85 -23.58 -4.00
CA GLU A 269 -10.51 -24.39 -2.97
C GLU A 269 -11.64 -23.59 -2.27
N VAL A 270 -11.32 -22.38 -1.79
CA VAL A 270 -12.29 -21.53 -1.09
C VAL A 270 -13.45 -21.13 -2.01
N ARG A 271 -13.17 -20.76 -3.27
CA ARG A 271 -14.19 -20.35 -4.24
C ARG A 271 -15.08 -21.50 -4.70
N ARG A 272 -14.60 -22.75 -4.65
CA ARG A 272 -15.42 -23.94 -4.88
C ARG A 272 -16.32 -24.29 -3.68
N THR A 273 -15.84 -24.02 -2.46
CA THR A 273 -16.62 -24.21 -1.23
C THR A 273 -17.69 -23.12 -1.08
N TRP A 274 -17.30 -21.87 -1.24
CA TRP A 274 -18.15 -20.71 -1.12
C TRP A 274 -18.27 -20.00 -2.47
N GLN A 275 -19.33 -20.27 -3.20
CA GLN A 275 -19.51 -19.81 -4.57
C GLN A 275 -20.04 -18.37 -4.62
N PHE A 276 -19.46 -17.46 -3.82
CA PHE A 276 -19.93 -16.08 -3.66
C PHE A 276 -19.99 -15.32 -4.99
N PHE A 277 -19.05 -15.54 -5.91
CA PHE A 277 -19.08 -14.88 -7.23
C PHE A 277 -20.21 -15.36 -8.12
N ARG A 278 -20.54 -16.66 -8.09
CA ARG A 278 -21.68 -17.23 -8.81
C ARG A 278 -23.01 -16.68 -8.28
N ASP A 279 -23.11 -16.58 -6.96
CA ASP A 279 -24.36 -16.28 -6.26
C ASP A 279 -24.62 -14.76 -6.12
N ARG A 280 -23.75 -13.92 -6.70
CA ARG A 280 -23.96 -12.47 -6.78
C ARG A 280 -25.23 -12.14 -7.59
N ARG A 281 -25.88 -11.07 -7.20
CA ARG A 281 -27.10 -10.54 -7.84
C ARG A 281 -26.86 -9.11 -8.34
N PRO A 282 -25.97 -8.88 -9.35
CA PRO A 282 -25.60 -7.54 -9.82
C PRO A 282 -26.80 -6.67 -10.18
N GLU A 283 -27.86 -7.29 -10.70
CA GLU A 283 -29.11 -6.62 -11.06
C GLU A 283 -29.86 -5.99 -9.85
N MET A 284 -29.50 -6.38 -8.62
CA MET A 284 -30.05 -5.84 -7.38
C MET A 284 -29.19 -4.74 -6.76
N TYR A 285 -28.00 -4.47 -7.33
CA TYR A 285 -27.02 -3.55 -6.71
C TYR A 285 -27.03 -2.15 -7.32
N GLY A 286 -28.08 -1.80 -8.06
CA GLY A 286 -28.18 -0.51 -8.74
C GLY A 286 -28.05 0.71 -7.79
N ASP A 287 -28.47 0.58 -6.53
CA ASP A 287 -28.37 1.66 -5.54
C ASP A 287 -26.93 1.98 -5.13
N LEU A 288 -25.97 1.02 -5.29
CA LEU A 288 -24.56 1.25 -4.97
C LEU A 288 -23.86 2.23 -5.93
N VAL A 289 -24.46 2.51 -7.09
CA VAL A 289 -23.90 3.42 -8.13
C VAL A 289 -24.74 4.68 -8.32
N LYS A 290 -25.72 4.89 -7.48
CA LYS A 290 -26.49 6.14 -7.44
C LYS A 290 -25.81 7.13 -6.48
N PRO A 291 -25.76 8.44 -6.79
CA PRO A 291 -25.27 9.47 -5.90
C PRO A 291 -26.04 9.57 -4.59
#